data_bc0b214b2803aa5918759dc6519ffedd
#
_entry.id   bc0b214b2803aa5918759dc6519ffedd
#
_cell.length_a   1.000
_cell.length_b   1.000
_cell.length_c   1.000
_cell.angle_alpha   90.00
_cell.angle_beta   90.00
_cell.angle_gamma   90.00
#
_symmetry.space_group_name_H-M   'P 1'
#
loop_
_entity.id
_entity.type
_entity.pdbx_description
1 polymer ?
#
loop_
_entity_poly.entity_id
_entity_poly.type
_entity_poly.pdbx_seq_one_letter_code
_entity_poly.pdbx_strand_id
1 'polypeptide(L)'
;GGFKHPFGYLKLTPALHGSALPDGANGGNPTGFLLTTNDGKKIYMAQDTGLFGDMKLIGEEGLDLAVIPIGDNYTMGSDDALRAVKLLQPKAVIPIHYNTWDLLAQDEKAWAERVQKETKARAVVLKPGESYAL
;
A
#
# COMPACT_ATOMS: atom_id res chain seq x y z
N GLY A 1 -9.09 -14.12 -5.22
CA GLY A 1 -10.41 -14.12 -4.62
C GLY A 1 -10.36 -13.70 -3.17
N GLY A 2 -11.49 -13.81 -2.49
CA GLY A 2 -11.61 -13.40 -1.11
C GLY A 2 -12.37 -14.41 -0.25
N PHE A 3 -12.21 -14.28 1.07
CA PHE A 3 -12.81 -15.17 2.06
C PHE A 3 -13.23 -14.40 3.31
N LYS A 4 -14.32 -14.85 3.95
CA LYS A 4 -14.83 -14.25 5.19
C LYS A 4 -14.11 -14.86 6.41
N HIS A 5 -13.58 -14.00 7.25
CA HIS A 5 -12.91 -14.33 8.51
C HIS A 5 -13.67 -13.71 9.69
N PRO A 6 -13.39 -14.10 10.94
CA PRO A 6 -14.02 -13.49 12.14
C PRO A 6 -13.82 -11.97 12.23
N PHE A 7 -12.71 -11.44 11.68
CA PHE A 7 -12.37 -10.02 11.71
C PHE A 7 -12.91 -9.22 10.51
N GLY A 8 -13.47 -9.88 9.49
CA GLY A 8 -13.95 -9.21 8.28
C GLY A 8 -13.83 -10.07 7.03
N TYR A 9 -13.92 -9.44 5.86
CA TYR A 9 -13.73 -10.10 4.56
C TYR A 9 -12.37 -9.70 3.98
N LEU A 10 -11.49 -10.66 3.74
CA LEU A 10 -10.17 -10.47 3.15
C LEU A 10 -10.16 -10.95 1.70
N LYS A 11 -9.81 -10.05 0.77
CA LYS A 11 -9.65 -10.31 -0.66
C LYS A 11 -8.18 -10.14 -1.05
N LEU A 12 -7.63 -11.08 -1.80
CA LEU A 12 -6.30 -10.97 -2.38
C LEU A 12 -6.34 -10.10 -3.63
N THR A 13 -5.33 -9.27 -3.79
CA THR A 13 -5.11 -8.43 -4.97
C THR A 13 -3.78 -8.78 -5.62
N PRO A 14 -3.55 -8.45 -6.91
CA PRO A 14 -2.23 -8.59 -7.52
C PRO A 14 -1.16 -7.77 -6.78
N ALA A 15 0.08 -8.22 -6.85
CA ALA A 15 1.28 -7.46 -6.54
C ALA A 15 2.38 -7.79 -7.55
N LEU A 16 3.13 -6.78 -7.98
CA LEU A 16 4.24 -6.93 -8.93
C LEU A 16 5.55 -6.94 -8.16
N HIS A 17 5.99 -8.13 -7.78
CA HIS A 17 7.21 -8.35 -7.00
C HIS A 17 7.78 -9.75 -7.20
N GLY A 18 9.01 -9.98 -6.78
CA GLY A 18 9.61 -11.31 -6.69
C GLY A 18 9.05 -12.11 -5.51
N SER A 19 9.15 -13.44 -5.60
CA SER A 19 8.68 -14.36 -4.54
C SER A 19 9.64 -15.54 -4.32
N ALA A 20 10.95 -15.32 -4.54
CA ALA A 20 11.95 -16.37 -4.32
C ALA A 20 12.07 -16.71 -2.83
N LEU A 21 12.05 -18.02 -2.51
CA LEU A 21 12.37 -18.54 -1.20
C LEU A 21 13.90 -18.51 -0.95
N PRO A 22 14.38 -18.67 0.29
CA PRO A 22 15.80 -18.63 0.59
C PRO A 22 16.65 -19.66 -0.17
N ASP A 23 16.06 -20.77 -0.59
CA ASP A 23 16.69 -21.83 -1.40
C ASP A 23 16.62 -21.54 -2.92
N GLY A 24 16.03 -20.40 -3.33
CA GLY A 24 15.82 -20.02 -4.72
C GLY A 24 14.55 -20.58 -5.35
N ALA A 25 13.78 -21.39 -4.66
CA ALA A 25 12.49 -21.89 -5.17
C ALA A 25 11.47 -20.77 -5.30
N ASN A 26 10.51 -20.97 -6.22
CA ASN A 26 9.40 -20.00 -6.39
C ASN A 26 8.41 -20.12 -5.21
N GLY A 27 8.20 -19.05 -4.47
CA GLY A 27 7.26 -18.95 -3.35
C GLY A 27 5.80 -18.72 -3.74
N GLY A 28 5.47 -18.68 -5.03
CA GLY A 28 4.12 -18.41 -5.53
C GLY A 28 3.95 -16.96 -6.02
N ASN A 29 2.72 -16.57 -6.27
CA ASN A 29 2.40 -15.24 -6.75
C ASN A 29 2.33 -14.24 -5.57
N PRO A 30 3.08 -13.13 -5.59
CA PRO A 30 2.92 -12.06 -4.62
C PRO A 30 1.51 -11.50 -4.63
N THR A 31 1.02 -11.11 -3.46
CA THR A 31 -0.32 -10.55 -3.32
C THR A 31 -0.33 -9.37 -2.36
N GLY A 32 -1.17 -8.38 -2.66
CA GLY A 32 -1.66 -7.43 -1.68
C GLY A 32 -2.98 -7.91 -1.05
N PHE A 33 -3.49 -7.16 -0.09
CA PHE A 33 -4.70 -7.48 0.66
C PHE A 33 -5.69 -6.31 0.64
N LEU A 34 -6.94 -6.62 0.35
CA LEU A 34 -8.06 -5.70 0.57
C LEU A 34 -8.92 -6.28 1.69
N LEU A 35 -8.89 -5.62 2.85
CA LEU A 35 -9.67 -5.99 4.02
C LEU A 35 -10.91 -5.10 4.12
N THR A 36 -12.09 -5.72 4.20
CA THR A 36 -13.31 -5.06 4.66
C THR A 36 -13.60 -5.53 6.08
N THR A 37 -13.47 -4.65 7.06
CA THR A 37 -13.72 -4.94 8.48
C THR A 37 -15.19 -5.19 8.74
N ASN A 38 -15.53 -5.74 9.93
CA ASN A 38 -16.94 -6.02 10.28
C ASN A 38 -17.80 -4.74 10.43
N ASP A 39 -17.18 -3.59 10.69
CA ASP A 39 -17.84 -2.28 10.73
C ASP A 39 -17.83 -1.56 9.36
N GLY A 40 -17.37 -2.25 8.31
CA GLY A 40 -17.43 -1.79 6.92
C GLY A 40 -16.27 -0.91 6.45
N LYS A 41 -15.22 -0.72 7.24
CA LYS A 41 -14.01 -0.01 6.80
C LYS A 41 -13.25 -0.82 5.76
N LYS A 42 -12.73 -0.16 4.74
CA LYS A 42 -11.95 -0.79 3.67
C LYS A 42 -10.50 -0.35 3.69
N ILE A 43 -9.61 -1.31 3.90
CA ILE A 43 -8.17 -1.11 4.03
C ILE A 43 -7.46 -1.88 2.93
N TYR A 44 -6.71 -1.18 2.09
CA TYR A 44 -5.83 -1.80 1.11
C TYR A 44 -4.40 -1.80 1.62
N MET A 45 -3.80 -2.96 1.72
CA MET A 45 -2.38 -3.18 2.03
C MET A 45 -1.70 -3.68 0.76
N ALA A 46 -0.96 -2.80 0.07
CA ALA A 46 -0.33 -3.12 -1.21
C ALA A 46 0.77 -4.17 -1.09
N GLN A 47 1.39 -4.27 0.08
CA GLN A 47 2.60 -5.05 0.30
C GLN A 47 3.74 -4.59 -0.62
N ASP A 48 4.74 -5.43 -0.88
CA ASP A 48 5.81 -5.12 -1.79
C ASP A 48 5.34 -5.26 -3.22
N THR A 49 5.25 -4.14 -3.92
CA THR A 49 4.76 -4.08 -5.30
C THR A 49 5.31 -2.88 -6.07
N GLY A 50 5.49 -3.04 -7.37
CA GLY A 50 5.56 -1.95 -8.31
C GLY A 50 4.18 -1.32 -8.57
N LEU A 51 4.13 -0.22 -9.32
CA LEU A 51 2.90 0.41 -9.78
C LEU A 51 2.21 -0.44 -10.86
N PHE A 52 0.89 -0.62 -10.77
CA PHE A 52 0.10 -1.29 -11.82
C PHE A 52 -1.27 -0.60 -12.00
N GLY A 53 -1.79 -0.69 -13.23
CA GLY A 53 -2.99 0.07 -13.63
C GLY A 53 -4.27 -0.35 -12.90
N ASP A 54 -4.39 -1.63 -12.53
CA ASP A 54 -5.57 -2.18 -11.85
C ASP A 54 -5.72 -1.70 -10.39
N MET A 55 -4.76 -0.94 -9.87
CA MET A 55 -4.94 -0.16 -8.63
C MET A 55 -6.17 0.76 -8.71
N LYS A 56 -6.57 1.18 -9.92
CA LYS A 56 -7.82 1.92 -10.13
C LYS A 56 -9.04 1.10 -9.74
N LEU A 57 -9.09 -0.18 -10.13
CA LEU A 57 -10.21 -1.07 -9.77
C LEU A 57 -10.27 -1.34 -8.27
N ILE A 58 -9.10 -1.41 -7.60
CA ILE A 58 -9.01 -1.50 -6.14
C ILE A 58 -9.56 -0.22 -5.50
N GLY A 59 -9.25 0.94 -6.06
CA GLY A 59 -9.76 2.24 -5.60
C GLY A 59 -11.28 2.39 -5.70
N GLU A 60 -11.90 1.78 -6.73
CA GLU A 60 -13.37 1.77 -6.92
C GLU A 60 -14.13 1.07 -5.78
N GLU A 61 -13.43 0.27 -4.97
CA GLU A 61 -14.00 -0.31 -3.74
C GLU A 61 -14.32 0.77 -2.66
N GLY A 62 -13.74 1.97 -2.76
CA GLY A 62 -13.95 3.06 -1.80
C GLY A 62 -13.12 2.89 -0.52
N LEU A 63 -11.81 3.09 -0.64
CA LEU A 63 -10.84 2.83 0.43
C LEU A 63 -10.88 3.89 1.53
N ASP A 64 -10.99 3.46 2.78
CA ASP A 64 -10.77 4.31 3.96
C ASP A 64 -9.27 4.52 4.21
N LEU A 65 -8.46 3.48 3.97
CA LEU A 65 -7.01 3.51 4.12
C LEU A 65 -6.32 2.73 3.01
N ALA A 66 -5.20 3.28 2.52
CA ALA A 66 -4.21 2.53 1.75
C ALA A 66 -2.86 2.54 2.48
N VAL A 67 -2.18 1.39 2.51
CA VAL A 67 -0.82 1.23 3.03
C VAL A 67 0.04 0.82 1.86
N ILE A 68 0.99 1.67 1.44
CA ILE A 68 1.73 1.49 0.19
C ILE A 68 3.23 1.73 0.36
N PRO A 69 4.09 0.97 -0.34
CA PRO A 69 5.54 1.16 -0.30
C PRO A 69 5.94 2.41 -1.09
N ILE A 70 7.00 3.10 -0.61
CA ILE A 70 7.59 4.26 -1.28
C ILE A 70 9.12 4.19 -1.40
N GLY A 71 9.74 3.05 -1.04
CA GLY A 71 11.19 2.91 -0.87
C GLY A 71 12.00 2.88 -2.15
N ASP A 72 11.36 2.79 -3.33
CA ASP A 72 12.02 2.60 -4.62
C ASP A 72 12.79 1.27 -4.72
N ASN A 73 13.65 1.13 -5.72
CA ASN A 73 14.51 -0.01 -6.02
C ASN A 73 13.79 -1.37 -6.11
N TYR A 74 13.14 -1.84 -5.06
CA TYR A 74 12.39 -3.11 -5.04
C TYR A 74 10.88 -2.93 -5.17
N THR A 75 10.38 -1.74 -4.88
CA THR A 75 8.95 -1.39 -4.85
C THR A 75 8.69 -0.09 -5.60
N MET A 76 7.53 0.52 -5.42
CA MET A 76 7.28 1.87 -5.93
C MET A 76 8.22 2.88 -5.27
N GLY A 77 8.78 3.79 -6.06
CA GLY A 77 9.38 5.03 -5.55
C GLY A 77 8.33 6.11 -5.28
N SER A 78 8.77 7.25 -4.75
CA SER A 78 7.90 8.37 -4.36
C SER A 78 6.97 8.85 -5.48
N ASP A 79 7.42 8.89 -6.73
CA ASP A 79 6.61 9.34 -7.87
C ASP A 79 5.54 8.31 -8.25
N ASP A 80 5.89 7.04 -8.33
CA ASP A 80 4.95 5.97 -8.64
C ASP A 80 3.96 5.74 -7.49
N ALA A 81 4.40 5.86 -6.24
CA ALA A 81 3.51 5.81 -5.08
C ALA A 81 2.48 6.95 -5.09
N LEU A 82 2.86 8.17 -5.51
CA LEU A 82 1.91 9.27 -5.69
C LEU A 82 0.89 8.98 -6.82
N ARG A 83 1.34 8.36 -7.92
CA ARG A 83 0.43 7.88 -8.99
C ARG A 83 -0.50 6.80 -8.49
N ALA A 84 -0.01 5.88 -7.65
CA ALA A 84 -0.83 4.86 -7.00
C ALA A 84 -1.92 5.49 -6.13
N VAL A 85 -1.61 6.52 -5.31
CA VAL A 85 -2.62 7.26 -4.53
C VAL A 85 -3.69 7.87 -5.43
N LYS A 86 -3.30 8.41 -6.60
CA LYS A 86 -4.25 8.98 -7.57
C LYS A 86 -5.17 7.91 -8.20
N LEU A 87 -4.70 6.69 -8.39
CA LEU A 87 -5.50 5.56 -8.86
C LEU A 87 -6.41 5.00 -7.76
N LEU A 88 -5.87 4.80 -6.56
CA LEU A 88 -6.56 4.21 -5.41
C LEU A 88 -7.60 5.15 -4.77
N GLN A 89 -7.35 6.46 -4.79
CA GLN A 89 -8.20 7.51 -4.19
C GLN A 89 -8.64 7.20 -2.74
N PRO A 90 -7.75 6.79 -1.84
CA PRO A 90 -8.11 6.47 -0.47
C PRO A 90 -8.43 7.75 0.32
N LYS A 91 -9.19 7.64 1.44
CA LYS A 91 -9.36 8.77 2.38
C LYS A 91 -8.06 9.09 3.13
N ALA A 92 -7.31 8.06 3.51
CA ALA A 92 -5.99 8.19 4.12
C ALA A 92 -4.98 7.24 3.48
N VAL A 93 -3.70 7.60 3.51
CA VAL A 93 -2.60 6.76 3.04
C VAL A 93 -1.43 6.78 4.00
N ILE A 94 -0.87 5.60 4.28
CA ILE A 94 0.33 5.41 5.10
C ILE A 94 1.45 4.91 4.20
N PRO A 95 2.58 5.64 4.08
CA PRO A 95 3.76 5.14 3.40
C PRO A 95 4.48 4.10 4.27
N ILE A 96 4.99 3.05 3.62
CA ILE A 96 5.79 1.99 4.25
C ILE A 96 7.02 1.66 3.40
N HIS A 97 7.86 0.74 3.88
CA HIS A 97 8.99 0.17 3.14
C HIS A 97 9.99 1.24 2.67
N TYR A 98 10.41 2.14 3.57
CA TYR A 98 11.39 3.19 3.32
C TYR A 98 12.28 3.43 4.56
N ASN A 99 13.45 4.03 4.36
CA ASN A 99 14.40 4.44 5.40
C ASN A 99 14.89 3.32 6.36
N THR A 100 14.79 2.04 5.97
CA THR A 100 15.33 0.92 6.74
C THR A 100 16.83 0.74 6.51
N TRP A 101 17.33 1.12 5.34
CA TRP A 101 18.76 1.25 4.97
C TRP A 101 18.90 2.22 3.81
N ASP A 102 20.13 2.66 3.53
CA ASP A 102 20.42 3.77 2.58
C ASP A 102 19.82 3.58 1.19
N LEU A 103 19.74 2.34 0.69
CA LEU A 103 19.19 2.03 -0.63
C LEU A 103 17.69 2.39 -0.75
N LEU A 104 16.98 2.43 0.37
CA LEU A 104 15.55 2.75 0.46
C LEU A 104 15.30 4.14 1.06
N ALA A 105 16.33 5.01 1.05
CA ALA A 105 16.20 6.34 1.63
C ALA A 105 15.21 7.19 0.82
N GLN A 106 14.19 7.72 1.49
CA GLN A 106 13.16 8.60 0.92
C GLN A 106 12.89 9.77 1.85
N ASP A 107 12.48 10.90 1.28
CA ASP A 107 11.90 12.01 2.03
C ASP A 107 10.37 11.82 2.15
N GLU A 108 9.97 11.10 3.19
CA GLU A 108 8.57 10.78 3.45
C GLU A 108 7.71 12.03 3.74
N LYS A 109 8.33 13.09 4.24
CA LYS A 109 7.63 14.35 4.52
C LYS A 109 7.32 15.09 3.22
N ALA A 110 8.33 15.24 2.35
CA ALA A 110 8.11 15.84 1.04
C ALA A 110 7.09 15.03 0.23
N TRP A 111 7.13 13.69 0.30
CA TRP A 111 6.11 12.86 -0.33
C TRP A 111 4.71 13.11 0.25
N ALA A 112 4.56 13.19 1.57
CA ALA A 112 3.29 13.45 2.22
C ALA A 112 2.70 14.83 1.84
N GLU A 113 3.54 15.86 1.73
CA GLU A 113 3.14 17.19 1.24
C GLU A 113 2.60 17.13 -0.19
N ARG A 114 3.27 16.38 -1.07
CA ARG A 114 2.81 16.16 -2.46
C ARG A 114 1.47 15.44 -2.50
N VAL A 115 1.28 14.39 -1.70
CA VAL A 115 -0.01 13.68 -1.61
C VAL A 115 -1.13 14.65 -1.21
N GLN A 116 -0.94 15.46 -0.19
CA GLN A 116 -1.93 16.43 0.28
C GLN A 116 -2.22 17.53 -0.75
N LYS A 117 -1.20 17.97 -1.49
CA LYS A 117 -1.33 19.01 -2.52
C LYS A 117 -2.01 18.49 -3.80
N GLU A 118 -1.72 17.26 -4.20
CA GLU A 118 -2.08 16.72 -5.52
C GLU A 118 -3.27 15.75 -5.48
N THR A 119 -3.74 15.36 -4.29
CA THR A 119 -4.85 14.41 -4.10
C THR A 119 -5.80 14.88 -3.00
N LYS A 120 -6.87 14.12 -2.79
CA LYS A 120 -7.79 14.33 -1.65
C LYS A 120 -7.44 13.46 -0.44
N ALA A 121 -6.41 12.62 -0.55
CA ALA A 121 -6.00 11.72 0.49
C ALA A 121 -5.25 12.46 1.61
N ARG A 122 -5.51 12.06 2.85
CA ARG A 122 -4.67 12.48 4.00
C ARG A 122 -3.45 11.56 4.08
N ALA A 123 -2.25 12.09 3.89
CA ALA A 123 -1.01 11.35 4.16
C ALA A 123 -0.75 11.28 5.66
N VAL A 124 -0.49 10.08 6.17
CA VAL A 124 -0.23 9.79 7.58
C VAL A 124 1.13 9.12 7.68
N VAL A 125 2.16 9.87 8.05
CA VAL A 125 3.51 9.35 8.25
C VAL A 125 3.64 8.90 9.70
N LEU A 126 3.93 7.62 9.91
CA LEU A 126 4.09 7.01 11.23
C LEU A 126 5.54 6.59 11.46
N LYS A 127 6.02 6.78 12.67
CA LYS A 127 7.27 6.18 13.14
C LYS A 127 7.00 4.75 13.64
N PRO A 128 8.02 3.87 13.67
CA PRO A 128 7.88 2.56 14.30
C PRO A 128 7.33 2.67 15.72
N GLY A 129 6.28 1.91 16.03
CA GLY A 129 5.59 1.94 17.32
C GLY A 129 4.40 2.91 17.42
N GLU A 130 4.24 3.84 16.46
CA GLU A 130 3.06 4.70 16.40
C GLU A 130 1.86 3.98 15.76
N SER A 131 0.65 4.45 16.04
CA SER A 131 -0.60 3.91 15.51
C SER A 131 -1.50 5.00 14.94
N TYR A 132 -2.34 4.61 13.98
CA TYR A 132 -3.38 5.44 13.39
C TYR A 132 -4.74 4.75 13.59
N ALA A 133 -5.68 5.44 14.22
CA ALA A 133 -7.06 4.97 14.38
C ALA A 133 -7.90 5.37 13.16
N LEU A 134 -8.67 4.43 12.62
CA LEU A 134 -9.49 4.55 11.42
C LEU A 134 -10.96 4.86 11.78
#